data_77fe81380dc8793a487d65f9a86ad6ec
#
_entry.id   77fe81380dc8793a487d65f9a86ad6ec
#
_cell.length_a   1.000
_cell.length_b   1.000
_cell.length_c   1.000
_cell.angle_alpha   90.00
_cell.angle_beta   90.00
_cell.angle_gamma   90.00
#
_symmetry.space_group_name_H-M   'P 1'
#
loop_
_entity.id
_entity.type
_entity.pdbx_description
1 polymer ?
#
loop_
_entity_poly.entity_id
_entity_poly.type
_entity_poly.pdbx_seq_one_letter_code
_entity_poly.pdbx_strand_id
1 'polypeptide(L)'
;MSTPSQSSEALPLSDMMREMAAAQRIVPRVLVLMGVSGSGKSTIALELHRVLGWPFQEGDDLHPPANVEKMRSGRPLDDQDRLPWLQAVARWIDERLGAHEPGIITCSDLKRAYREITIGARRGVTLVYLKGDEPVIQERMLNRVHRYMPPSLLGTQFETLEEPAEDEHPIIALVHGSIAETVIELLTPIAESGR
;
A
#
# COMPACT_ATOMS: atom_id res chain seq x y z
N MET A 1 29.15 -22.64 42.45
CA MET A 1 28.21 -21.50 42.21
C MET A 1 28.14 -21.27 40.74
N SER A 2 27.10 -21.79 40.09
CA SER A 2 26.89 -21.68 38.64
C SER A 2 25.95 -20.52 38.37
N THR A 3 26.44 -19.53 37.64
CA THR A 3 25.66 -18.41 37.12
C THR A 3 24.66 -18.93 36.10
N PRO A 4 23.37 -18.56 36.15
CA PRO A 4 22.42 -18.89 35.09
C PRO A 4 22.76 -18.06 33.86
N SER A 5 22.98 -18.76 32.74
CA SER A 5 23.06 -18.20 31.41
C SER A 5 21.69 -17.58 31.08
N GLN A 6 21.64 -16.25 30.97
CA GLN A 6 20.49 -15.57 30.36
C GLN A 6 20.47 -15.92 28.89
N SER A 7 19.59 -16.83 28.52
CA SER A 7 19.18 -17.00 27.10
C SER A 7 18.47 -15.70 26.66
N SER A 8 19.15 -14.91 25.85
CA SER A 8 18.55 -13.79 25.12
C SER A 8 17.48 -14.38 24.21
N GLU A 9 16.22 -14.39 24.67
CA GLU A 9 15.08 -14.64 23.78
C GLU A 9 15.07 -13.54 22.72
N ALA A 10 15.21 -13.94 21.46
CA ALA A 10 15.09 -13.00 20.36
C ALA A 10 13.66 -12.40 20.37
N LEU A 11 13.58 -11.07 20.30
CA LEU A 11 12.29 -10.35 20.23
C LEU A 11 11.44 -10.90 19.06
N PRO A 12 10.11 -10.99 19.26
CA PRO A 12 9.21 -11.26 18.13
C PRO A 12 9.46 -10.29 16.99
N LEU A 13 9.40 -10.77 15.74
CA LEU A 13 9.68 -9.96 14.55
C LEU A 13 8.89 -8.64 14.51
N SER A 14 7.63 -8.68 14.96
CA SER A 14 6.76 -7.49 15.08
C SER A 14 7.31 -6.44 16.07
N ASP A 15 7.91 -6.86 17.16
CA ASP A 15 8.46 -5.96 18.17
C ASP A 15 9.79 -5.36 17.69
N MET A 16 10.62 -6.15 17.03
CA MET A 16 11.82 -5.66 16.36
C MET A 16 11.50 -4.58 15.34
N MET A 17 10.46 -4.78 14.50
CA MET A 17 10.02 -3.82 13.50
C MET A 17 9.50 -2.53 14.15
N ARG A 18 8.78 -2.60 15.28
CA ARG A 18 8.34 -1.42 16.05
C ARG A 18 9.51 -0.66 16.62
N GLU A 19 10.50 -1.34 17.17
CA GLU A 19 11.72 -0.70 17.69
C GLU A 19 12.50 0.00 16.57
N MET A 20 12.61 -0.62 15.40
CA MET A 20 13.22 0.01 14.20
C MET A 20 12.46 1.26 13.78
N ALA A 21 11.14 1.20 13.69
CA ALA A 21 10.32 2.35 13.33
C ALA A 21 10.45 3.51 14.34
N ALA A 22 10.46 3.19 15.63
CA ALA A 22 10.66 4.18 16.70
C ALA A 22 12.06 4.81 16.65
N ALA A 23 13.09 4.02 16.38
CA ALA A 23 14.48 4.50 16.28
C ALA A 23 14.67 5.45 15.08
N GLN A 24 13.96 5.24 13.99
CA GLN A 24 14.04 6.06 12.77
C GLN A 24 13.25 7.38 12.86
N ARG A 25 12.46 7.61 13.92
CA ARG A 25 11.66 8.83 14.13
C ARG A 25 10.83 9.22 12.91
N ILE A 26 10.05 8.26 12.38
CA ILE A 26 9.23 8.48 11.18
C ILE A 26 8.25 9.62 11.40
N VAL A 27 8.34 10.65 10.55
CA VAL A 27 7.43 11.80 10.61
C VAL A 27 6.04 11.39 10.13
N PRO A 28 4.97 11.67 10.90
CA PRO A 28 3.60 11.35 10.51
C PRO A 28 3.21 11.95 9.16
N ARG A 29 2.63 11.13 8.29
CA ARG A 29 2.17 11.49 6.93
C ARG A 29 1.14 10.51 6.42
N VAL A 30 0.63 10.73 5.21
CA VAL A 30 -0.23 9.76 4.54
C VAL A 30 0.62 8.91 3.58
N LEU A 31 0.55 7.59 3.74
CA LEU A 31 1.15 6.63 2.81
C LEU A 31 0.06 6.12 1.86
N VAL A 32 0.30 6.22 0.57
CA VAL A 32 -0.54 5.63 -0.48
C VAL A 32 0.20 4.42 -1.06
N LEU A 33 -0.28 3.22 -0.78
CA LEU A 33 0.30 1.99 -1.30
C LEU A 33 -0.37 1.64 -2.63
N MET A 34 0.39 1.73 -3.72
CA MET A 34 -0.09 1.40 -5.07
C MET A 34 0.50 0.10 -5.62
N GLY A 35 -0.12 -0.39 -6.67
CA GLY A 35 0.31 -1.57 -7.42
C GLY A 35 -0.87 -2.40 -7.91
N VAL A 36 -0.60 -3.38 -8.75
CA VAL A 36 -1.61 -4.29 -9.32
C VAL A 36 -2.29 -5.14 -8.25
N SER A 37 -3.44 -5.74 -8.57
CA SER A 37 -4.07 -6.74 -7.71
C SER A 37 -3.10 -7.89 -7.44
N GLY A 38 -3.06 -8.40 -6.22
CA GLY A 38 -2.11 -9.46 -5.84
C GLY A 38 -0.72 -8.98 -5.43
N SER A 39 -0.35 -7.69 -5.61
CA SER A 39 0.96 -7.17 -5.17
C SER A 39 1.17 -7.15 -3.65
N GLY A 40 0.12 -7.38 -2.86
CA GLY A 40 0.22 -7.45 -1.40
C GLY A 40 -0.12 -6.15 -0.66
N LYS A 41 -0.68 -5.13 -1.34
CA LYS A 41 -1.03 -3.83 -0.76
C LYS A 41 -1.70 -3.92 0.60
N SER A 42 -2.84 -4.61 0.69
CA SER A 42 -3.61 -4.72 1.94
C SER A 42 -2.82 -5.40 3.05
N THR A 43 -2.03 -6.43 2.72
CA THR A 43 -1.24 -7.18 3.70
C THR A 43 -0.09 -6.32 4.25
N ILE A 44 0.63 -5.62 3.36
CA ILE A 44 1.73 -4.72 3.75
C ILE A 44 1.18 -3.51 4.50
N ALA A 45 0.05 -2.93 4.05
CA ALA A 45 -0.61 -1.82 4.75
C ALA A 45 -1.04 -2.19 6.16
N LEU A 46 -1.62 -3.38 6.37
CA LEU A 46 -1.98 -3.90 7.69
C LEU A 46 -0.75 -4.09 8.59
N GLU A 47 0.36 -4.56 8.03
CA GLU A 47 1.57 -4.74 8.82
C GLU A 47 2.21 -3.39 9.16
N LEU A 48 2.26 -2.44 8.22
CA LEU A 48 2.66 -1.05 8.50
C LEU A 48 1.76 -0.41 9.56
N HIS A 49 0.44 -0.63 9.51
CA HIS A 49 -0.50 -0.19 10.54
C HIS A 49 -0.12 -0.74 11.93
N ARG A 50 0.21 -2.03 12.04
CA ARG A 50 0.63 -2.65 13.31
C ARG A 50 1.94 -2.09 13.84
N VAL A 51 2.90 -1.81 12.94
CA VAL A 51 4.24 -1.32 13.29
C VAL A 51 4.21 0.16 13.65
N LEU A 52 3.54 1.00 12.83
CA LEU A 52 3.52 2.45 12.99
C LEU A 52 2.40 2.97 13.89
N GLY A 53 1.35 2.15 14.13
CA GLY A 53 0.15 2.59 14.83
C GLY A 53 -0.73 3.56 14.04
N TRP A 54 -0.46 3.76 12.74
CA TRP A 54 -1.21 4.70 11.91
C TRP A 54 -2.53 4.10 11.42
N PRO A 55 -3.63 4.87 11.35
CA PRO A 55 -4.90 4.39 10.80
C PRO A 55 -4.74 3.84 9.38
N PHE A 56 -5.44 2.74 9.09
CA PHE A 56 -5.44 2.10 7.77
C PHE A 56 -6.84 2.15 7.14
N GLN A 57 -6.89 2.50 5.86
CA GLN A 57 -8.07 2.42 4.99
C GLN A 57 -7.78 1.52 3.79
N GLU A 58 -8.62 0.50 3.58
CA GLU A 58 -8.63 -0.23 2.33
C GLU A 58 -9.33 0.62 1.26
N GLY A 59 -8.61 1.02 0.20
CA GLY A 59 -9.18 1.90 -0.82
C GLY A 59 -10.29 1.25 -1.63
N ASP A 60 -10.26 -0.07 -1.79
CA ASP A 60 -11.32 -0.80 -2.50
C ASP A 60 -12.67 -0.73 -1.76
N ASP A 61 -12.68 -0.51 -0.44
CA ASP A 61 -13.91 -0.34 0.35
C ASP A 61 -14.59 1.04 0.08
N LEU A 62 -13.89 1.97 -0.59
CA LEU A 62 -14.42 3.27 -0.98
C LEU A 62 -15.12 3.28 -2.34
N HIS A 63 -15.17 2.13 -3.03
CA HIS A 63 -15.91 2.04 -4.30
C HIS A 63 -17.41 2.27 -4.11
N PRO A 64 -18.03 3.09 -4.97
CA PRO A 64 -19.50 3.19 -5.02
C PRO A 64 -20.14 1.80 -5.25
N PRO A 65 -21.34 1.54 -4.71
CA PRO A 65 -22.03 0.26 -4.90
C PRO A 65 -22.17 -0.17 -6.37
N ALA A 66 -22.39 0.77 -7.28
CA ALA A 66 -22.45 0.49 -8.72
C ALA A 66 -21.15 -0.09 -9.27
N ASN A 67 -19.99 0.41 -8.81
CA ASN A 67 -18.70 -0.12 -9.21
C ASN A 67 -18.47 -1.54 -8.69
N VAL A 68 -18.85 -1.77 -7.43
CA VAL A 68 -18.75 -3.10 -6.81
C VAL A 68 -19.58 -4.12 -7.60
N GLU A 69 -20.81 -3.76 -8.01
CA GLU A 69 -21.67 -4.63 -8.80
C GLU A 69 -21.10 -4.87 -10.22
N LYS A 70 -20.57 -3.82 -10.86
CA LYS A 70 -19.92 -3.93 -12.19
C LYS A 70 -18.72 -4.89 -12.10
N MET A 71 -17.85 -4.77 -11.10
CA MET A 71 -16.71 -5.66 -10.88
C MET A 71 -17.14 -7.10 -10.58
N ARG A 72 -18.17 -7.30 -9.73
CA ARG A 72 -18.69 -8.64 -9.42
C ARG A 72 -19.27 -9.35 -10.64
N SER A 73 -19.84 -8.61 -11.59
CA SER A 73 -20.30 -9.16 -12.86
C SER A 73 -19.18 -9.47 -13.87
N GLY A 74 -17.90 -9.31 -13.47
CA GLY A 74 -16.73 -9.57 -14.31
C GLY A 74 -16.45 -8.47 -15.33
N ARG A 75 -17.12 -7.31 -15.23
CA ARG A 75 -16.92 -6.18 -16.15
C ARG A 75 -15.86 -5.22 -15.58
N PRO A 76 -14.86 -4.83 -16.37
CA PRO A 76 -13.86 -3.86 -15.93
C PRO A 76 -14.50 -2.47 -15.74
N LEU A 77 -13.96 -1.70 -14.81
CA LEU A 77 -14.31 -0.29 -14.66
C LEU A 77 -13.55 0.54 -15.71
N ASP A 78 -14.24 1.47 -16.34
CA ASP A 78 -13.63 2.52 -17.14
C ASP A 78 -13.20 3.73 -16.29
N ASP A 79 -12.61 4.75 -16.93
CA ASP A 79 -12.10 5.93 -16.23
C ASP A 79 -13.23 6.75 -15.58
N GLN A 80 -14.44 6.76 -16.18
CA GLN A 80 -15.61 7.47 -15.61
C GLN A 80 -16.15 6.76 -14.38
N ASP A 81 -16.19 5.43 -14.40
CA ASP A 81 -16.56 4.63 -13.23
C ASP A 81 -15.59 4.87 -12.05
N ARG A 82 -14.29 4.99 -12.35
CA ARG A 82 -13.25 5.15 -11.34
C ARG A 82 -13.24 6.53 -10.69
N LEU A 83 -13.63 7.56 -11.42
CA LEU A 83 -13.50 8.94 -10.93
C LEU A 83 -14.14 9.19 -9.56
N PRO A 84 -15.39 8.77 -9.25
CA PRO A 84 -15.97 8.96 -7.93
C PRO A 84 -15.21 8.22 -6.81
N TRP A 85 -14.64 7.06 -7.12
CA TRP A 85 -13.80 6.30 -6.20
C TRP A 85 -12.46 6.99 -5.94
N LEU A 86 -11.74 7.43 -6.97
CA LEU A 86 -10.49 8.18 -6.82
C LEU A 86 -10.70 9.47 -6.02
N GLN A 87 -11.85 10.15 -6.24
CA GLN A 87 -12.22 11.31 -5.44
C GLN A 87 -12.51 10.95 -3.96
N ALA A 88 -13.04 9.74 -3.69
CA ALA A 88 -13.25 9.29 -2.31
C ALA A 88 -11.90 8.99 -1.62
N VAL A 89 -10.96 8.38 -2.33
CA VAL A 89 -9.58 8.19 -1.86
C VAL A 89 -8.93 9.55 -1.57
N ALA A 90 -9.01 10.49 -2.51
CA ALA A 90 -8.46 11.85 -2.35
C ALA A 90 -9.06 12.58 -1.13
N ARG A 91 -10.38 12.51 -0.92
CA ARG A 91 -11.04 13.09 0.26
C ARG A 91 -10.53 12.50 1.56
N TRP A 92 -10.38 11.18 1.64
CA TRP A 92 -9.83 10.53 2.83
C TRP A 92 -8.40 11.03 3.13
N ILE A 93 -7.57 11.19 2.09
CA ILE A 93 -6.22 11.76 2.22
C ILE A 93 -6.30 13.20 2.74
N ASP A 94 -7.16 14.04 2.15
CA ASP A 94 -7.34 15.44 2.54
C ASP A 94 -7.82 15.58 4.00
N GLU A 95 -8.70 14.68 4.46
CA GLU A 95 -9.16 14.65 5.85
C GLU A 95 -8.01 14.36 6.83
N ARG A 96 -7.14 13.39 6.52
CA ARG A 96 -5.95 13.10 7.34
C ARG A 96 -4.98 14.27 7.38
N LEU A 97 -4.66 14.84 6.22
CA LEU A 97 -3.77 16.00 6.12
C LEU A 97 -4.34 17.21 6.86
N GLY A 98 -5.63 17.50 6.70
CA GLY A 98 -6.32 18.61 7.38
C GLY A 98 -6.36 18.47 8.90
N ALA A 99 -6.43 17.24 9.40
CA ALA A 99 -6.38 16.93 10.83
C ALA A 99 -4.92 16.85 11.37
N HIS A 100 -3.91 16.96 10.52
CA HIS A 100 -2.50 16.69 10.85
C HIS A 100 -2.28 15.27 11.41
N GLU A 101 -3.06 14.32 10.95
CA GLU A 101 -2.99 12.92 11.36
C GLU A 101 -2.33 12.07 10.28
N PRO A 102 -1.54 11.07 10.66
CA PRO A 102 -1.01 10.10 9.71
C PRO A 102 -2.11 9.16 9.21
N GLY A 103 -1.80 8.45 8.12
CA GLY A 103 -2.69 7.42 7.63
C GLY A 103 -2.01 6.54 6.59
N ILE A 104 -2.58 5.37 6.37
CA ILE A 104 -2.16 4.43 5.34
C ILE A 104 -3.40 4.09 4.52
N ILE A 105 -3.32 4.27 3.20
CA ILE A 105 -4.41 3.89 2.30
C ILE A 105 -3.87 3.06 1.14
N THR A 106 -4.63 2.05 0.73
CA THR A 106 -4.33 1.29 -0.48
C THR A 106 -5.12 1.87 -1.65
N CYS A 107 -4.49 1.96 -2.81
CA CYS A 107 -5.15 2.28 -4.06
C CYS A 107 -4.40 1.60 -5.21
N SER A 108 -5.07 1.10 -6.24
CA SER A 108 -4.34 0.57 -7.39
C SER A 108 -3.54 1.64 -8.12
N ASP A 109 -4.10 2.83 -8.31
CA ASP A 109 -3.48 4.04 -8.90
C ASP A 109 -2.63 3.78 -10.15
N LEU A 110 -3.13 2.88 -11.03
CA LEU A 110 -2.37 2.31 -12.12
C LEU A 110 -1.95 3.33 -13.19
N LYS A 111 -2.73 4.39 -13.41
CA LYS A 111 -2.39 5.46 -14.35
C LYS A 111 -1.84 6.68 -13.61
N ARG A 112 -0.95 7.43 -14.26
CA ARG A 112 -0.48 8.72 -13.75
C ARG A 112 -1.65 9.68 -13.49
N ALA A 113 -2.62 9.74 -14.40
CA ALA A 113 -3.82 10.57 -14.24
C ALA A 113 -4.63 10.24 -12.97
N TYR A 114 -4.62 8.99 -12.51
CA TYR A 114 -5.28 8.61 -11.25
C TYR A 114 -4.49 9.14 -10.06
N ARG A 115 -3.16 9.02 -10.09
CA ARG A 115 -2.26 9.53 -9.05
C ARG A 115 -2.30 11.05 -8.95
N GLU A 116 -2.54 11.75 -10.06
CA GLU A 116 -2.77 13.21 -10.06
C GLU A 116 -4.06 13.58 -9.31
N ILE A 117 -5.09 12.73 -9.33
CA ILE A 117 -6.33 12.94 -8.57
C ILE A 117 -6.12 12.62 -7.09
N THR A 118 -5.52 11.47 -6.78
CA THR A 118 -5.38 10.95 -5.40
C THR A 118 -4.28 11.65 -4.62
N ILE A 119 -3.15 11.93 -5.25
CA ILE A 119 -1.95 12.52 -4.64
C ILE A 119 -1.73 13.95 -5.14
N GLY A 120 -1.56 14.13 -6.45
CA GLY A 120 -1.31 15.43 -7.07
C GLY A 120 -0.21 16.23 -6.39
N ALA A 121 -0.47 17.50 -6.11
CA ALA A 121 0.46 18.40 -5.44
C ALA A 121 0.36 18.37 -3.90
N ARG A 122 -0.29 17.39 -3.29
CA ARG A 122 -0.47 17.29 -1.83
C ARG A 122 0.84 17.05 -1.13
N ARG A 123 1.23 17.99 -0.26
CA ARG A 123 2.40 17.81 0.60
C ARG A 123 2.04 16.93 1.78
N GLY A 124 2.98 16.10 2.25
CA GLY A 124 2.77 15.16 3.36
C GLY A 124 2.15 13.83 2.93
N VAL A 125 2.08 13.56 1.63
CA VAL A 125 1.73 12.25 1.06
C VAL A 125 3.00 11.60 0.51
N THR A 126 3.14 10.30 0.74
CA THR A 126 4.22 9.50 0.18
C THR A 126 3.62 8.35 -0.63
N LEU A 127 4.01 8.27 -1.90
CA LEU A 127 3.63 7.17 -2.79
C LEU A 127 4.56 5.98 -2.55
N VAL A 128 3.99 4.82 -2.25
CA VAL A 128 4.71 3.55 -2.11
C VAL A 128 4.25 2.61 -3.23
N TYR A 129 5.13 2.32 -4.17
CA TYR A 129 4.84 1.42 -5.28
C TYR A 129 5.32 0.01 -4.98
N LEU A 130 4.39 -0.92 -4.83
CA LEU A 130 4.66 -2.35 -4.66
C LEU A 130 4.83 -3.00 -6.04
N LYS A 131 6.07 -3.05 -6.50
CA LYS A 131 6.45 -3.58 -7.82
C LYS A 131 6.68 -5.08 -7.74
N GLY A 132 5.99 -5.83 -8.58
CA GLY A 132 6.22 -7.27 -8.75
C GLY A 132 6.05 -7.68 -10.19
N ASP A 133 6.80 -8.69 -10.61
CA ASP A 133 6.73 -9.27 -11.94
C ASP A 133 5.40 -10.03 -12.12
N GLU A 134 4.81 -9.95 -13.32
CA GLU A 134 3.51 -10.55 -13.60
C GLU A 134 3.43 -12.04 -13.24
N PRO A 135 4.44 -12.91 -13.56
CA PRO A 135 4.38 -14.32 -13.17
C PRO A 135 4.32 -14.53 -11.65
N VAL A 136 5.07 -13.72 -10.88
CA VAL A 136 5.09 -13.79 -9.42
C VAL A 136 3.74 -13.38 -8.82
N ILE A 137 3.15 -12.32 -9.34
CA ILE A 137 1.84 -11.83 -8.90
C ILE A 137 0.74 -12.84 -9.27
N GLN A 138 0.81 -13.42 -10.48
CA GLN A 138 -0.14 -14.43 -10.93
C GLN A 138 -0.13 -15.67 -10.05
N GLU A 139 1.04 -16.19 -9.69
CA GLU A 139 1.18 -17.33 -8.76
C GLU A 139 0.55 -17.01 -7.39
N ARG A 140 0.81 -15.82 -6.85
CA ARG A 140 0.21 -15.36 -5.59
C ARG A 140 -1.32 -15.29 -5.68
N MET A 141 -1.85 -14.84 -6.80
CA MET A 141 -3.30 -14.75 -7.01
C MET A 141 -3.98 -16.12 -7.09
N LEU A 142 -3.36 -17.11 -7.71
CA LEU A 142 -3.89 -18.47 -7.79
C LEU A 142 -4.07 -19.13 -6.41
N ASN A 143 -3.27 -18.74 -5.43
CA ASN A 143 -3.27 -19.26 -4.06
C ASN A 143 -4.19 -18.48 -3.09
N ARG A 144 -4.99 -17.51 -3.57
CA ARG A 144 -5.86 -16.65 -2.72
C ARG A 144 -7.33 -16.74 -3.11
N VAL A 145 -8.21 -16.62 -2.10
CA VAL A 145 -9.63 -16.34 -2.33
C VAL A 145 -9.78 -14.83 -2.61
N HIS A 146 -10.12 -14.49 -3.86
CA HIS A 146 -10.22 -13.09 -4.31
C HIS A 146 -11.55 -12.46 -3.90
N ARG A 147 -11.47 -11.31 -3.21
CA ARG A 147 -12.64 -10.61 -2.70
C ARG A 147 -13.31 -9.74 -3.77
N TYR A 148 -12.54 -9.09 -4.65
CA TYR A 148 -13.06 -8.08 -5.57
C TYR A 148 -12.72 -8.33 -7.04
N MET A 149 -11.70 -9.09 -7.37
CA MET A 149 -11.19 -9.17 -8.74
C MET A 149 -10.80 -10.59 -9.14
N PRO A 150 -11.38 -11.13 -10.22
CA PRO A 150 -10.97 -12.42 -10.75
C PRO A 150 -9.56 -12.36 -11.36
N PRO A 151 -8.77 -13.46 -11.27
CA PRO A 151 -7.41 -13.53 -11.83
C PRO A 151 -7.32 -13.20 -13.31
N SER A 152 -8.39 -13.41 -14.08
CA SER A 152 -8.47 -13.11 -15.52
C SER A 152 -8.30 -11.62 -15.88
N LEU A 153 -8.46 -10.72 -14.91
CA LEU A 153 -8.29 -9.28 -15.13
C LEU A 153 -6.87 -8.78 -14.75
N LEU A 154 -5.96 -9.66 -14.33
CA LEU A 154 -4.60 -9.24 -13.96
C LEU A 154 -3.82 -8.71 -15.16
N GLY A 155 -3.87 -9.38 -16.32
CA GLY A 155 -3.19 -8.94 -17.55
C GLY A 155 -3.59 -7.51 -17.94
N THR A 156 -4.90 -7.20 -17.87
CA THR A 156 -5.38 -5.83 -18.18
C THR A 156 -4.88 -4.79 -17.19
N GLN A 157 -4.54 -5.17 -15.95
CA GLN A 157 -3.93 -4.24 -15.00
C GLN A 157 -2.47 -3.97 -15.33
N PHE A 158 -1.70 -4.97 -15.76
CA PHE A 158 -0.34 -4.77 -16.23
C PHE A 158 -0.30 -3.94 -17.52
N GLU A 159 -1.22 -4.17 -18.45
CA GLU A 159 -1.36 -3.35 -19.67
C GLU A 159 -1.73 -1.89 -19.36
N THR A 160 -2.48 -1.65 -18.28
CA THR A 160 -2.92 -0.32 -17.85
C THR A 160 -1.89 0.38 -16.96
N LEU A 161 -0.96 -0.37 -16.37
CA LEU A 161 0.00 0.15 -15.41
C LEU A 161 1.00 1.10 -16.08
N GLU A 162 0.92 2.35 -15.69
CA GLU A 162 1.96 3.36 -15.91
C GLU A 162 2.80 3.42 -14.63
N GLU A 163 4.00 2.83 -14.65
CA GLU A 163 4.89 2.88 -13.49
C GLU A 163 5.15 4.33 -13.08
N PRO A 164 5.18 4.65 -11.76
CA PRO A 164 5.48 5.98 -11.31
C PRO A 164 6.84 6.46 -11.80
N ALA A 165 6.89 7.67 -12.33
CA ALA A 165 8.11 8.30 -12.79
C ALA A 165 8.89 8.94 -11.64
N GLU A 166 10.15 9.30 -11.86
CA GLU A 166 11.03 9.90 -10.84
C GLU A 166 10.47 11.22 -10.27
N ASP A 167 9.76 11.99 -11.07
CA ASP A 167 9.14 13.25 -10.64
C ASP A 167 7.93 13.07 -9.70
N GLU A 168 7.43 11.84 -9.57
CA GLU A 168 6.41 11.46 -8.58
C GLU A 168 7.04 11.02 -7.24
N HIS A 169 8.37 10.94 -7.16
CA HIS A 169 9.16 10.55 -5.97
C HIS A 169 8.65 9.29 -5.26
N PRO A 170 8.38 8.18 -5.98
CA PRO A 170 7.87 6.97 -5.36
C PRO A 170 8.93 6.27 -4.51
N ILE A 171 8.50 5.71 -3.37
CA ILE A 171 9.24 4.63 -2.72
C ILE A 171 8.88 3.34 -3.44
N ILE A 172 9.84 2.68 -4.08
CA ILE A 172 9.62 1.43 -4.80
C ILE A 172 10.06 0.26 -3.91
N ALA A 173 9.12 -0.65 -3.62
CA ALA A 173 9.40 -1.91 -2.94
C ALA A 173 9.18 -3.09 -3.88
N LEU A 174 10.19 -3.94 -4.01
CA LEU A 174 10.11 -5.17 -4.80
C LEU A 174 9.44 -6.27 -3.98
N VAL A 175 8.34 -6.84 -4.51
CA VAL A 175 7.56 -7.83 -3.77
C VAL A 175 8.02 -9.27 -4.06
N HIS A 176 9.30 -9.55 -3.83
CA HIS A 176 9.90 -10.87 -4.06
C HIS A 176 9.98 -11.73 -2.79
N GLY A 177 10.12 -11.12 -1.63
CA GLY A 177 10.33 -11.76 -0.34
C GLY A 177 9.06 -11.97 0.48
N SER A 178 9.26 -12.17 1.78
CA SER A 178 8.19 -12.20 2.78
C SER A 178 7.62 -10.79 3.03
N ILE A 179 6.43 -10.74 3.60
CA ILE A 179 5.79 -9.47 4.00
C ILE A 179 6.67 -8.71 4.99
N ALA A 180 7.29 -9.42 5.94
CA ALA A 180 8.13 -8.82 6.96
C ALA A 180 9.38 -8.15 6.34
N GLU A 181 10.06 -8.83 5.42
CA GLU A 181 11.20 -8.26 4.70
C GLU A 181 10.80 -6.99 3.95
N THR A 182 9.70 -7.03 3.19
CA THR A 182 9.20 -5.85 2.47
C THR A 182 8.88 -4.69 3.41
N VAL A 183 8.27 -4.95 4.58
CA VAL A 183 7.98 -3.89 5.56
C VAL A 183 9.26 -3.31 6.15
N ILE A 184 10.24 -4.14 6.52
CA ILE A 184 11.54 -3.68 7.03
C ILE A 184 12.24 -2.78 6.00
N GLU A 185 12.26 -3.18 4.73
CA GLU A 185 12.84 -2.40 3.63
C GLU A 185 12.13 -1.04 3.45
N LEU A 186 10.83 -0.96 3.71
CA LEU A 186 10.04 0.27 3.59
C LEU A 186 10.28 1.27 4.73
N LEU A 187 10.62 0.83 5.95
CA LEU A 187 10.73 1.73 7.10
C LEU A 187 11.76 2.83 6.90
N THR A 188 12.94 2.51 6.36
CA THR A 188 14.02 3.48 6.14
C THR A 188 13.63 4.55 5.11
N PRO A 189 13.22 4.24 3.87
CA PRO A 189 12.84 5.26 2.92
C PRO A 189 11.59 6.06 3.35
N ILE A 190 10.65 5.46 4.10
CA ILE A 190 9.54 6.19 4.70
C ILE A 190 10.05 7.23 5.71
N ALA A 191 11.04 6.90 6.53
CA ALA A 191 11.62 7.85 7.49
C ALA A 191 12.36 9.00 6.78
N GLU A 192 13.05 8.71 5.68
CA GLU A 192 13.82 9.68 4.91
C GLU A 192 12.94 10.62 4.09
N SER A 193 11.83 10.13 3.53
CA SER A 193 10.89 10.93 2.72
C SER A 193 10.21 12.06 3.50
N GLY A 194 10.38 12.13 4.83
CA GLY A 194 9.82 13.14 5.72
C GLY A 194 10.73 14.32 6.05
N ARG A 195 11.93 14.34 5.52
CA ARG A 195 12.94 15.38 5.83
C ARG A 195 12.95 16.54 4.85
#